data_85bad70e5f5c79c007ab7d0c27fd4c2d
#
_entry.id   85bad70e5f5c79c007ab7d0c27fd4c2d
#
_cell.length_a   1.000
_cell.length_b   1.000
_cell.length_c   1.000
_cell.angle_alpha   90.00
_cell.angle_beta   90.00
_cell.angle_gamma   90.00
#
_symmetry.space_group_name_H-M   'P 1'
#
loop_
_entity.id
_entity.type
_entity.pdbx_description
1 polymer ?
#
loop_
_entity_poly.entity_id
_entity_poly.type
_entity_poly.pdbx_seq_one_letter_code
_entity_poly.pdbx_strand_id
1 'polypeptide(L)'
;ILGVLFLFTVGAFAQDEPKFETYLGYSFTRVNSGINVPAFSANGGLGEVAFNFNRWLTAVGSFNAVHNGNISNFHVDQTLFGYNFGPRVNLRHGRITPFVEALFGATHDSRSFKVPNTTVVIANTTLSQRFVNDATAFSMLFGGGLDLPINSHLAFRPVKLDYYMTRFQPVFIEGLGNANRNRNQSNLLYSTGLNFRF
;
A
#
# COMPACT_ATOMS: atom_id res chain seq x y z
N ILE A 1 11.57 -37.41 10.35
CA ILE A 1 10.86 -36.15 10.03
C ILE A 1 9.62 -36.11 10.91
N LEU A 2 9.71 -35.41 12.06
CA LEU A 2 8.62 -35.26 13.02
C LEU A 2 7.87 -33.96 12.69
N GLY A 3 6.65 -34.09 12.14
CA GLY A 3 5.74 -32.98 11.95
C GLY A 3 5.11 -32.61 13.29
N VAL A 4 5.45 -31.46 13.82
CA VAL A 4 4.79 -30.88 15.00
C VAL A 4 3.50 -30.22 14.54
N LEU A 5 2.38 -30.93 14.76
CA LEU A 5 1.04 -30.42 14.54
C LEU A 5 0.65 -29.59 15.78
N PHE A 6 0.76 -28.25 15.70
CA PHE A 6 0.24 -27.36 16.74
C PHE A 6 -1.29 -27.29 16.63
N LEU A 7 -1.97 -28.10 17.44
CA LEU A 7 -3.40 -27.97 17.68
C LEU A 7 -3.64 -26.78 18.62
N PHE A 8 -3.97 -25.61 18.06
CA PHE A 8 -4.51 -24.51 18.85
C PHE A 8 -5.94 -24.85 19.28
N THR A 9 -6.12 -25.26 20.53
CA THR A 9 -7.44 -25.31 21.17
C THR A 9 -7.93 -23.90 21.39
N VAL A 10 -8.84 -23.44 20.52
CA VAL A 10 -9.50 -22.13 20.64
C VAL A 10 -10.54 -22.25 21.75
N GLY A 11 -10.20 -21.76 22.93
CA GLY A 11 -11.19 -21.55 24.00
C GLY A 11 -12.18 -20.47 23.53
N ALA A 12 -13.44 -20.85 23.37
CA ALA A 12 -14.55 -19.96 23.07
C ALA A 12 -14.83 -19.07 24.29
N PHE A 13 -14.24 -17.93 24.40
CA PHE A 13 -14.72 -16.84 25.23
C PHE A 13 -15.61 -15.97 24.37
N ALA A 14 -16.92 -16.02 24.63
CA ALA A 14 -17.91 -15.13 24.04
C ALA A 14 -17.70 -13.70 24.56
N GLN A 15 -16.86 -12.93 23.89
CA GLN A 15 -16.90 -11.48 23.89
C GLN A 15 -17.42 -11.08 22.51
N ASP A 16 -18.40 -10.19 22.45
CA ASP A 16 -18.93 -9.61 21.22
C ASP A 16 -17.82 -8.80 20.53
N GLU A 17 -16.96 -9.50 19.80
CA GLU A 17 -15.94 -8.89 18.97
C GLU A 17 -16.60 -8.41 17.68
N PRO A 18 -16.30 -7.19 17.22
CA PRO A 18 -16.85 -6.69 15.98
C PRO A 18 -16.46 -7.63 14.83
N LYS A 19 -17.45 -8.04 14.02
CA LYS A 19 -17.20 -8.96 12.90
C LYS A 19 -16.57 -8.25 11.72
N PHE A 20 -16.94 -6.97 11.51
CA PHE A 20 -16.43 -6.16 10.41
C PHE A 20 -15.77 -4.92 10.96
N GLU A 21 -14.67 -4.53 10.31
CA GLU A 21 -13.99 -3.29 10.59
C GLU A 21 -13.69 -2.57 9.27
N THR A 22 -13.76 -1.24 9.28
CA THR A 22 -13.38 -0.39 8.15
C THR A 22 -12.46 0.70 8.64
N TYR A 23 -11.25 0.72 8.11
CA TYR A 23 -10.26 1.75 8.40
C TYR A 23 -10.21 2.77 7.27
N LEU A 24 -10.13 4.04 7.64
CA LEU A 24 -9.88 5.15 6.72
C LEU A 24 -8.81 6.05 7.33
N GLY A 25 -7.77 6.34 6.56
CA GLY A 25 -6.66 7.13 7.06
C GLY A 25 -5.85 7.83 5.99
N TYR A 26 -5.04 8.77 6.45
CA TYR A 26 -3.98 9.38 5.67
C TYR A 26 -2.82 8.42 5.54
N SER A 27 -2.18 8.39 4.38
CA SER A 27 -0.98 7.60 4.12
C SER A 27 0.16 8.45 3.60
N PHE A 28 1.36 8.11 4.06
CA PHE A 28 2.63 8.66 3.60
C PHE A 28 3.53 7.51 3.19
N THR A 29 4.00 7.54 1.95
CA THR A 29 4.89 6.51 1.42
C THR A 29 6.24 7.11 1.06
N ARG A 30 7.31 6.58 1.64
CA ARG A 30 8.66 6.83 1.18
C ARG A 30 9.02 5.81 0.13
N VAL A 31 9.06 6.25 -1.12
CA VAL A 31 9.36 5.42 -2.28
C VAL A 31 10.86 5.45 -2.52
N ASN A 32 11.51 4.30 -2.42
CA ASN A 32 12.90 4.12 -2.82
C ASN A 32 12.89 3.64 -4.27
N SER A 33 12.94 4.59 -5.18
CA SER A 33 13.08 4.30 -6.60
C SER A 33 14.45 3.67 -6.85
N GLY A 34 14.48 2.59 -7.66
CA GLY A 34 15.73 1.92 -8.01
C GLY A 34 16.75 2.83 -8.72
N ILE A 35 17.77 2.23 -9.33
CA ILE A 35 18.92 2.89 -9.93
C ILE A 35 18.54 4.15 -10.72
N ASN A 36 19.19 5.27 -10.40
CA ASN A 36 19.13 6.60 -11.04
C ASN A 36 17.85 7.44 -10.84
N VAL A 37 16.92 7.04 -9.97
CA VAL A 37 15.81 7.92 -9.57
C VAL A 37 15.94 8.22 -8.08
N PRO A 38 16.01 9.50 -7.66
CA PRO A 38 16.06 9.84 -6.25
C PRO A 38 14.82 9.31 -5.49
N ALA A 39 15.04 8.90 -4.24
CA ALA A 39 13.93 8.54 -3.38
C ALA A 39 13.00 9.74 -3.18
N PHE A 40 11.70 9.54 -3.32
CA PHE A 40 10.70 10.58 -3.14
C PHE A 40 9.63 10.17 -2.13
N SER A 41 8.88 11.17 -1.67
CA SER A 41 7.75 10.96 -0.76
C SER A 41 6.45 11.19 -1.50
N ALA A 42 5.48 10.30 -1.28
CA ALA A 42 4.14 10.42 -1.83
C ALA A 42 3.11 10.42 -0.67
N ASN A 43 2.09 11.24 -0.82
CA ASN A 43 1.02 11.40 0.15
C ASN A 43 -0.29 10.90 -0.45
N GLY A 44 -1.18 10.41 0.40
CA GLY A 44 -2.46 9.93 -0.09
C GLY A 44 -3.38 9.40 1.00
N GLY A 45 -4.23 8.45 0.61
CA GLY A 45 -5.19 7.80 1.48
C GLY A 45 -4.99 6.29 1.54
N LEU A 46 -5.36 5.70 2.67
CA LEU A 46 -5.43 4.27 2.91
C LEU A 46 -6.82 3.92 3.43
N GLY A 47 -7.46 2.96 2.78
CA GLY A 47 -8.70 2.35 3.24
C GLY A 47 -8.51 0.86 3.45
N GLU A 48 -9.10 0.30 4.50
CA GLU A 48 -9.11 -1.14 4.72
C GLU A 48 -10.52 -1.62 5.04
N VAL A 49 -10.84 -2.82 4.60
CA VAL A 49 -11.97 -3.60 5.07
C VAL A 49 -11.43 -4.86 5.72
N ALA A 50 -11.98 -5.21 6.87
CA ALA A 50 -11.48 -6.32 7.64
C ALA A 50 -12.61 -7.18 8.17
N PHE A 51 -12.43 -8.50 8.15
CA PHE A 51 -13.34 -9.48 8.68
C PHE A 51 -12.65 -10.29 9.79
N ASN A 52 -13.17 -10.22 11.00
CA ASN A 52 -12.63 -10.90 12.16
C ASN A 52 -13.20 -12.31 12.25
N PHE A 53 -12.37 -13.34 12.06
CA PHE A 53 -12.74 -14.74 12.29
C PHE A 53 -12.86 -15.05 13.78
N ASN A 54 -11.97 -14.44 14.56
CA ASN A 54 -11.95 -14.53 16.03
C ASN A 54 -11.19 -13.32 16.59
N ARG A 55 -10.99 -13.27 17.92
CA ARG A 55 -10.28 -12.16 18.60
C ARG A 55 -8.82 -11.93 18.13
N TRP A 56 -8.22 -12.91 17.46
CA TRP A 56 -6.81 -12.89 17.09
C TRP A 56 -6.61 -12.76 15.58
N LEU A 57 -7.44 -13.43 14.78
CA LEU A 57 -7.24 -13.58 13.36
C LEU A 57 -8.28 -12.78 12.57
N THR A 58 -7.80 -11.98 11.64
CA THR A 58 -8.58 -11.10 10.77
C THR A 58 -8.11 -11.28 9.33
N ALA A 59 -9.05 -11.36 8.40
CA ALA A 59 -8.76 -11.16 6.98
C ALA A 59 -8.87 -9.67 6.65
N VAL A 60 -7.90 -9.12 5.95
CA VAL A 60 -7.84 -7.70 5.59
C VAL A 60 -7.74 -7.55 4.08
N GLY A 61 -8.54 -6.62 3.54
CA GLY A 61 -8.34 -6.04 2.22
C GLY A 61 -7.93 -4.59 2.38
N SER A 62 -6.77 -4.23 1.85
CA SER A 62 -6.17 -2.91 1.95
C SER A 62 -6.08 -2.25 0.57
N PHE A 63 -6.51 -1.00 0.48
CA PHE A 63 -6.50 -0.18 -0.73
C PHE A 63 -5.79 1.13 -0.41
N ASN A 64 -4.70 1.41 -1.11
CA ASN A 64 -3.98 2.67 -0.94
C ASN A 64 -3.84 3.40 -2.28
N ALA A 65 -4.00 4.71 -2.21
CA ALA A 65 -3.74 5.61 -3.33
C ALA A 65 -2.83 6.74 -2.86
N VAL A 66 -1.66 6.85 -3.47
CA VAL A 66 -0.71 7.93 -3.18
C VAL A 66 -0.30 8.65 -4.45
N HIS A 67 -0.13 9.95 -4.35
CA HIS A 67 0.20 10.82 -5.47
C HIS A 67 1.40 11.71 -5.15
N ASN A 68 2.25 11.92 -6.14
CA ASN A 68 3.28 12.94 -6.13
C ASN A 68 3.33 13.66 -7.49
N GLY A 69 3.06 14.97 -7.49
CA GLY A 69 2.99 15.81 -8.69
C GLY A 69 4.32 16.46 -9.11
N ASN A 70 5.42 16.24 -8.40
CA ASN A 70 6.69 16.91 -8.71
C ASN A 70 7.91 16.07 -8.32
N ILE A 71 8.21 15.05 -9.12
CA ILE A 71 9.40 14.24 -8.92
C ILE A 71 10.59 14.89 -9.63
N SER A 72 11.61 15.31 -8.87
CA SER A 72 12.93 15.70 -9.34
C SER A 72 12.95 16.81 -10.43
N ASN A 73 12.24 17.91 -10.26
CA ASN A 73 12.22 19.06 -11.19
C ASN A 73 11.81 18.75 -12.65
N PHE A 74 11.41 17.51 -12.96
CA PHE A 74 11.02 17.11 -14.31
C PHE A 74 9.50 17.15 -14.56
N HIS A 75 8.70 17.67 -13.63
CA HIS A 75 7.24 17.75 -13.75
C HIS A 75 6.60 16.37 -14.07
N VAL A 76 7.10 15.34 -13.42
CA VAL A 76 6.57 13.97 -13.54
C VAL A 76 5.49 13.78 -12.49
N ASP A 77 4.26 13.59 -12.94
CA ASP A 77 3.15 13.20 -12.10
C ASP A 77 3.13 11.69 -11.97
N GLN A 78 3.17 11.17 -10.75
CA GLN A 78 3.07 9.73 -10.48
C GLN A 78 1.96 9.45 -9.47
N THR A 79 1.10 8.51 -9.82
CA THR A 79 0.06 7.96 -8.95
C THR A 79 0.30 6.47 -8.79
N LEU A 80 0.38 6.02 -7.53
CA LEU A 80 0.46 4.61 -7.16
C LEU A 80 -0.87 4.20 -6.55
N PHE A 81 -1.49 3.18 -7.10
CA PHE A 81 -2.71 2.58 -6.59
C PHE A 81 -2.46 1.12 -6.22
N GLY A 82 -2.49 0.80 -4.93
CA GLY A 82 -2.25 -0.55 -4.39
C GLY A 82 -3.52 -1.20 -3.88
N TYR A 83 -3.64 -2.51 -4.10
CA TYR A 83 -4.66 -3.36 -3.51
C TYR A 83 -4.03 -4.66 -3.03
N ASN A 84 -4.17 -4.93 -1.73
CA ASN A 84 -3.50 -6.05 -1.07
C ASN A 84 -4.45 -6.75 -0.10
N PHE A 85 -4.34 -8.06 0.01
CA PHE A 85 -5.20 -8.91 0.84
C PHE A 85 -4.36 -9.88 1.64
N GLY A 86 -4.78 -10.17 2.86
CA GLY A 86 -4.09 -11.17 3.67
C GLY A 86 -4.51 -11.19 5.13
N PRO A 87 -3.80 -11.99 5.93
CA PRO A 87 -4.07 -12.12 7.35
C PRO A 87 -3.48 -10.98 8.18
N ARG A 88 -4.20 -10.64 9.25
CA ARG A 88 -3.77 -9.80 10.37
C ARG A 88 -3.95 -10.56 11.66
N VAL A 89 -2.97 -10.48 12.54
CA VAL A 89 -3.04 -10.99 13.92
C VAL A 89 -3.15 -9.81 14.85
N ASN A 90 -4.24 -9.76 15.63
CA ASN A 90 -4.54 -8.74 16.62
C ASN A 90 -4.24 -9.26 18.02
N LEU A 91 -3.58 -8.47 18.83
CA LEU A 91 -3.38 -8.74 20.25
C LEU A 91 -4.29 -7.81 21.07
N ARG A 92 -5.58 -8.18 21.17
CA ARG A 92 -6.58 -7.38 21.87
C ARG A 92 -6.37 -7.49 23.38
N HIS A 93 -5.85 -6.45 23.99
CA HIS A 93 -5.60 -6.39 25.43
C HIS A 93 -6.00 -5.04 26.01
N GLY A 94 -7.21 -4.99 26.58
CA GLY A 94 -7.73 -3.80 27.26
C GLY A 94 -7.87 -2.59 26.35
N ARG A 95 -7.11 -1.51 26.66
CA ARG A 95 -7.21 -0.21 25.99
C ARG A 95 -6.36 -0.10 24.73
N ILE A 96 -5.62 -1.11 24.36
CA ILE A 96 -4.73 -1.10 23.21
C ILE A 96 -4.88 -2.41 22.43
N THR A 97 -4.79 -2.32 21.12
CA THR A 97 -4.82 -3.47 20.22
C THR A 97 -3.66 -3.36 19.25
N PRO A 98 -2.45 -3.80 19.62
CA PRO A 98 -1.38 -3.96 18.65
C PRO A 98 -1.71 -5.08 17.67
N PHE A 99 -1.24 -4.94 16.44
CA PHE A 99 -1.43 -5.94 15.41
C PHE A 99 -0.21 -6.03 14.49
N VAL A 100 -0.09 -7.19 13.84
CA VAL A 100 0.86 -7.43 12.75
C VAL A 100 0.10 -8.03 11.57
N GLU A 101 0.56 -7.72 10.35
CA GLU A 101 -0.10 -8.21 9.14
C GLU A 101 0.88 -8.54 8.03
N ALA A 102 0.43 -9.43 7.14
CA ALA A 102 1.11 -9.75 5.91
C ALA A 102 0.08 -9.78 4.78
N LEU A 103 0.17 -8.82 3.87
CA LEU A 103 -0.80 -8.65 2.78
C LEU A 103 -0.08 -8.79 1.44
N PHE A 104 -0.75 -9.42 0.48
CA PHE A 104 -0.23 -9.68 -0.86
C PHE A 104 -1.21 -9.17 -1.90
N GLY A 105 -0.71 -8.68 -3.03
CA GLY A 105 -1.58 -8.14 -4.06
C GLY A 105 -0.82 -7.53 -5.21
N ALA A 106 -1.33 -6.41 -5.72
CA ALA A 106 -0.69 -5.71 -6.81
C ALA A 106 -0.77 -4.19 -6.62
N THR A 107 0.17 -3.52 -7.27
CA THR A 107 0.24 -2.06 -7.35
C THR A 107 0.24 -1.65 -8.79
N HIS A 108 -0.66 -0.74 -9.13
CA HIS A 108 -0.72 -0.08 -10.42
C HIS A 108 -0.02 1.27 -10.30
N ASP A 109 1.00 1.47 -11.14
CA ASP A 109 1.80 2.69 -11.22
C ASP A 109 1.44 3.41 -12.53
N SER A 110 0.87 4.59 -12.42
CA SER A 110 0.56 5.46 -13.55
C SER A 110 1.45 6.69 -13.52
N ARG A 111 2.26 6.84 -14.55
CA ARG A 111 3.20 7.96 -14.71
C ARG A 111 2.85 8.76 -15.94
N SER A 112 2.79 10.08 -15.78
CA SER A 112 2.66 10.98 -16.91
C SER A 112 3.82 11.96 -16.98
N PHE A 113 4.42 12.06 -18.16
CA PHE A 113 5.51 12.98 -18.45
C PHE A 113 4.99 14.08 -19.37
N LYS A 114 5.19 15.34 -18.97
CA LYS A 114 5.09 16.47 -19.89
C LYS A 114 6.46 16.74 -20.46
N VAL A 115 6.64 16.57 -21.75
CA VAL A 115 7.90 16.94 -22.41
C VAL A 115 7.89 18.46 -22.62
N PRO A 116 8.76 19.23 -21.94
CA PRO A 116 8.89 20.65 -22.19
C PRO A 116 9.40 20.85 -23.61
N ASN A 117 8.81 21.80 -24.36
CA ASN A 117 9.23 22.23 -25.69
C ASN A 117 8.98 21.30 -26.88
N THR A 118 8.15 20.28 -26.79
CA THR A 118 7.66 19.58 -27.98
C THR A 118 6.29 20.14 -28.36
N THR A 119 6.26 21.39 -28.78
CA THR A 119 5.06 22.01 -29.36
C THR A 119 5.04 21.69 -30.85
N VAL A 120 4.27 20.72 -31.25
CA VAL A 120 3.96 20.52 -32.66
C VAL A 120 2.77 21.39 -32.98
N VAL A 121 3.02 22.48 -33.70
CA VAL A 121 1.95 23.36 -34.21
C VAL A 121 1.47 22.80 -35.53
N ILE A 122 0.31 22.19 -35.54
CA ILE A 122 -0.39 21.77 -36.75
C ILE A 122 -1.64 22.64 -36.85
N ALA A 123 -1.72 23.44 -37.91
CA ALA A 123 -2.90 24.27 -38.25
C ALA A 123 -3.43 25.11 -37.05
N ASN A 124 -2.58 25.93 -36.45
CA ASN A 124 -2.92 26.77 -35.27
C ASN A 124 -3.36 26.06 -33.99
N THR A 125 -3.20 24.76 -33.90
CA THR A 125 -3.49 24.01 -32.67
C THR A 125 -2.19 23.58 -31.98
N THR A 126 -2.01 24.03 -30.73
CA THR A 126 -0.87 23.64 -29.90
C THR A 126 -1.14 22.28 -29.29
N LEU A 127 -0.43 21.23 -29.73
CA LEU A 127 -0.51 19.89 -29.17
C LEU A 127 0.67 19.70 -28.20
N SER A 128 0.38 19.62 -26.91
CA SER A 128 1.37 19.15 -25.91
C SER A 128 1.34 17.63 -25.86
N GLN A 129 2.45 16.97 -26.18
CA GLN A 129 2.53 15.51 -26.03
C GLN A 129 2.68 15.14 -24.56
N ARG A 130 1.71 14.39 -24.07
CA ARG A 130 1.74 13.75 -22.76
C ARG A 130 1.93 12.25 -22.97
N PHE A 131 3.03 11.72 -22.50
CA PHE A 131 3.26 10.28 -22.47
C PHE A 131 2.74 9.72 -21.16
N VAL A 132 1.87 8.71 -21.23
CA VAL A 132 1.38 7.95 -20.09
C VAL A 132 2.01 6.58 -20.17
N ASN A 133 2.65 6.15 -19.09
CA ASN A 133 3.20 4.81 -18.95
C ASN A 133 2.58 4.17 -17.71
N ASP A 134 1.82 3.10 -17.93
CA ASP A 134 1.15 2.34 -16.89
C ASP A 134 1.87 1.01 -16.69
N ALA A 135 2.11 0.64 -15.44
CA ALA A 135 2.72 -0.62 -15.08
C ALA A 135 2.04 -1.23 -13.86
N THR A 136 1.74 -2.52 -13.92
CA THR A 136 1.24 -3.26 -12.76
C THR A 136 2.32 -4.18 -12.23
N ALA A 137 2.54 -4.13 -10.93
CA ALA A 137 3.55 -4.92 -10.24
C ALA A 137 2.92 -5.76 -9.13
N PHE A 138 3.49 -6.94 -8.89
CA PHE A 138 3.20 -7.66 -7.65
C PHE A 138 3.64 -6.83 -6.45
N SER A 139 2.81 -6.78 -5.42
CA SER A 139 3.11 -6.07 -4.17
C SER A 139 2.89 -6.93 -2.94
N MET A 140 3.64 -6.60 -1.91
CA MET A 140 3.54 -7.22 -0.60
C MET A 140 3.71 -6.12 0.46
N LEU A 141 2.83 -6.15 1.47
CA LEU A 141 2.92 -5.34 2.68
C LEU A 141 3.18 -6.27 3.86
N PHE A 142 4.20 -5.96 4.63
CA PHE A 142 4.48 -6.63 5.89
C PHE A 142 4.72 -5.58 6.96
N GLY A 143 3.90 -5.58 8.00
CA GLY A 143 4.00 -4.55 9.01
C GLY A 143 3.04 -4.74 10.17
N GLY A 144 2.69 -3.64 10.78
CA GLY A 144 1.78 -3.64 11.91
C GLY A 144 1.48 -2.24 12.42
N GLY A 145 0.65 -2.19 13.44
CA GLY A 145 0.20 -0.94 14.00
C GLY A 145 -0.44 -1.12 15.37
N LEU A 146 -1.05 -0.04 15.80
CA LEU A 146 -1.69 0.05 17.10
C LEU A 146 -3.05 0.71 16.96
N ASP A 147 -4.11 0.02 17.42
CA ASP A 147 -5.45 0.60 17.54
C ASP A 147 -5.71 0.96 19.00
N LEU A 148 -6.21 2.18 19.20
CA LEU A 148 -6.67 2.72 20.48
C LEU A 148 -8.20 2.80 20.45
N PRO A 149 -8.93 1.85 21.05
CA PRO A 149 -10.38 1.89 21.14
C PRO A 149 -10.86 3.16 21.86
N ILE A 150 -11.69 3.96 21.20
CA ILE A 150 -12.35 5.13 21.78
C ILE A 150 -13.68 4.68 22.39
N ASN A 151 -14.41 3.86 21.65
CA ASN A 151 -15.66 3.22 22.08
C ASN A 151 -15.84 1.86 21.39
N SER A 152 -17.00 1.21 21.53
CA SER A 152 -17.28 -0.09 20.91
C SER A 152 -17.22 -0.07 19.38
N HIS A 153 -17.55 1.07 18.76
CA HIS A 153 -17.68 1.20 17.31
C HIS A 153 -16.55 1.99 16.65
N LEU A 154 -15.66 2.62 17.44
CA LEU A 154 -14.61 3.50 16.91
C LEU A 154 -13.29 3.28 17.63
N ALA A 155 -12.22 3.14 16.86
CA ALA A 155 -10.85 3.20 17.36
C ALA A 155 -10.02 4.20 16.55
N PHE A 156 -9.06 4.82 17.20
CA PHE A 156 -8.04 5.64 16.56
C PHE A 156 -6.80 4.79 16.30
N ARG A 157 -6.26 4.83 15.09
CA ARG A 157 -4.98 4.20 14.73
C ARG A 157 -3.93 5.29 14.58
N PRO A 158 -3.14 5.58 15.63
CA PRO A 158 -2.12 6.62 15.57
C PRO A 158 -0.97 6.25 14.65
N VAL A 159 -0.66 4.96 14.54
CA VAL A 159 0.46 4.45 13.77
C VAL A 159 0.16 3.10 13.16
N LYS A 160 0.43 3.00 11.88
CA LYS A 160 0.61 1.78 11.13
C LYS A 160 1.84 1.96 10.25
N LEU A 161 2.78 1.01 10.33
CA LEU A 161 4.01 1.00 9.56
C LEU A 161 4.12 -0.30 8.80
N ASP A 162 4.24 -0.19 7.49
CA ASP A 162 4.38 -1.33 6.59
C ASP A 162 5.65 -1.21 5.75
N TYR A 163 6.41 -2.28 5.71
CA TYR A 163 7.37 -2.50 4.65
C TYR A 163 6.61 -2.86 3.39
N TYR A 164 6.67 -1.99 2.39
CA TYR A 164 5.93 -2.11 1.15
C TYR A 164 6.89 -2.46 0.01
N MET A 165 6.90 -3.72 -0.37
CA MET A 165 7.69 -4.23 -1.48
C MET A 165 6.85 -4.27 -2.76
N THR A 166 7.41 -3.75 -3.85
CA THR A 166 6.82 -3.86 -5.18
C THR A 166 7.83 -4.48 -6.13
N ARG A 167 7.37 -5.40 -6.98
CA ARG A 167 8.20 -6.07 -7.97
C ARG A 167 7.63 -5.86 -9.36
N PHE A 168 8.23 -4.93 -10.09
CA PHE A 168 7.87 -4.66 -11.49
C PHE A 168 8.52 -5.68 -12.42
N GLN A 169 7.87 -6.04 -13.52
CA GLN A 169 8.43 -6.91 -14.54
C GLN A 169 9.41 -6.14 -15.46
N PRO A 170 10.40 -6.81 -16.12
CA PRO A 170 11.29 -6.19 -17.08
C PRO A 170 10.51 -5.61 -18.28
N VAL A 171 10.73 -4.32 -18.58
CA VAL A 171 10.39 -3.78 -19.89
C VAL A 171 11.53 -4.15 -20.84
N PHE A 172 11.25 -5.00 -21.79
CA PHE A 172 12.18 -5.31 -22.89
C PHE A 172 12.02 -4.18 -23.92
N ILE A 173 13.06 -3.37 -24.09
CA ILE A 173 13.11 -2.39 -25.18
C ILE A 173 13.94 -3.02 -26.29
N GLU A 174 13.29 -3.34 -27.40
CA GLU A 174 13.92 -3.93 -28.58
C GLU A 174 15.06 -2.99 -29.07
N GLY A 175 16.27 -3.51 -29.13
CA GLY A 175 17.47 -2.75 -29.55
C GLY A 175 18.32 -2.18 -28.43
N LEU A 176 17.88 -2.10 -27.17
CA LEU A 176 18.65 -1.57 -26.05
C LEU A 176 18.99 -2.63 -24.97
N GLY A 177 18.58 -3.86 -25.17
CA GLY A 177 18.79 -4.93 -24.20
C GLY A 177 17.97 -4.76 -22.93
N ASN A 178 18.22 -5.61 -21.93
CA ASN A 178 17.54 -5.54 -20.62
C ASN A 178 17.93 -4.26 -19.86
N ALA A 179 17.16 -3.20 -20.02
CA ALA A 179 17.44 -1.89 -19.42
C ALA A 179 17.28 -1.86 -17.88
N ASN A 180 16.82 -2.93 -17.25
CA ASN A 180 16.60 -2.90 -15.81
C ASN A 180 16.77 -4.23 -15.10
N ARG A 181 17.89 -4.40 -14.42
CA ARG A 181 18.30 -5.63 -13.77
C ARG A 181 17.76 -5.83 -12.35
N ASN A 182 17.28 -4.82 -11.69
CA ASN A 182 16.84 -4.95 -10.30
C ASN A 182 15.54 -4.17 -10.04
N ARG A 183 14.46 -4.88 -9.74
CA ARG A 183 13.10 -4.41 -9.81
C ARG A 183 12.32 -4.52 -8.53
N ASN A 184 12.96 -4.97 -7.47
CA ASN A 184 12.37 -4.92 -6.15
C ASN A 184 12.54 -3.49 -5.62
N GLN A 185 11.44 -2.79 -5.45
CA GLN A 185 11.42 -1.52 -4.75
C GLN A 185 10.97 -1.80 -3.32
N SER A 186 11.77 -1.31 -2.37
CA SER A 186 11.50 -1.41 -0.93
C SER A 186 11.06 -0.05 -0.44
N ASN A 187 9.81 0.09 -0.10
CA ASN A 187 9.20 1.33 0.33
C ASN A 187 8.77 1.22 1.79
N LEU A 188 8.66 2.35 2.47
CA LEU A 188 8.07 2.44 3.79
C LEU A 188 6.74 3.19 3.68
N LEU A 189 5.66 2.53 4.10
CA LEU A 189 4.32 3.12 4.17
C LEU A 189 3.97 3.36 5.64
N TYR A 190 3.68 4.62 5.96
CA TYR A 190 3.09 5.03 7.23
C TYR A 190 1.63 5.40 7.02
N SER A 191 0.75 5.05 7.96
CA SER A 191 -0.60 5.59 7.97
C SER A 191 -1.14 5.87 9.37
N THR A 192 -2.09 6.79 9.43
CA THR A 192 -2.83 7.18 10.63
C THR A 192 -4.27 7.49 10.26
N GLY A 193 -5.22 7.15 11.13
CA GLY A 193 -6.65 7.35 10.82
C GLY A 193 -7.60 6.72 11.83
N LEU A 194 -8.83 6.50 11.38
CA LEU A 194 -9.92 5.97 12.19
C LEU A 194 -10.33 4.58 11.71
N ASN A 195 -10.60 3.70 12.67
CA ASN A 195 -11.08 2.35 12.45
C ASN A 195 -12.50 2.22 13.02
N PHE A 196 -13.47 2.00 12.15
CA PHE A 196 -14.88 1.79 12.47
C PHE A 196 -15.14 0.31 12.64
N ARG A 197 -15.87 -0.06 13.67
CA ARG A 197 -16.12 -1.45 14.11
C ARG A 197 -17.60 -1.74 14.16
N PHE A 198 -18.02 -2.88 13.57
CA PHE A 198 -19.42 -3.30 13.43
C PHE A 198 -19.64 -4.73 13.89
#